data_006f059be84e696764678f32c81f3f7c
#
_entry.id   006f059be84e696764678f32c81f3f7c
#
_cell.length_a   1.000
_cell.length_b   1.000
_cell.length_c   1.000
_cell.angle_alpha   90.00
_cell.angle_beta   90.00
_cell.angle_gamma   90.00
#
_symmetry.space_group_name_H-M   'P 1'
#
loop_
_entity.id
_entity.type
_entity.pdbx_description
1 polymer ?
#
loop_
_entity_poly.entity_id
_entity_poly.type
_entity_poly.pdbx_seq_one_letter_code
_entity_poly.pdbx_strand_id
1 'polypeptide(L)'
;KVTGGYDAIVDEIIRLKPDFVTFSEVRNYNNTRFCDRIVQSLKAKGETYYSFYSYDSGLLSRHPITDSLTIFPEKDDHGSIYKMTSKIKGHKIAVYTAHLDYLNDAYYNVRGYDGSTWEEIPVPQTVLEVLKVNDASLRDDAIKEFIAAARKDIAEGTIVILGGDFNEPSHLDWIRDTKDLYDHNGLIIPWT
;
A
#
# COMPACT_ATOMS: atom_id res chain seq x y z
N LYS A 1 12.35 19.22 -7.72
CA LYS A 1 13.11 18.70 -6.57
C LYS A 1 12.40 19.19 -5.32
N VAL A 2 11.73 18.32 -4.58
CA VAL A 2 11.24 18.62 -3.23
C VAL A 2 12.46 18.50 -2.30
N THR A 3 13.20 19.59 -2.16
CA THR A 3 14.25 19.70 -1.16
C THR A 3 13.57 19.85 0.19
N GLY A 4 13.79 18.92 1.11
CA GLY A 4 13.23 18.92 2.45
C GLY A 4 12.24 17.79 2.78
N GLY A 5 11.68 17.11 1.78
CA GLY A 5 10.71 16.04 2.02
C GLY A 5 11.26 14.87 2.83
N TYR A 6 12.51 14.48 2.57
CA TYR A 6 13.16 13.39 3.31
C TYR A 6 13.36 13.73 4.79
N ASP A 7 13.89 14.92 5.08
CA ASP A 7 14.14 15.35 6.45
C ASP A 7 12.82 15.51 7.22
N ALA A 8 11.77 16.02 6.55
CA ALA A 8 10.44 16.13 7.13
C ALA A 8 9.86 14.75 7.51
N ILE A 9 10.07 13.72 6.69
CA ILE A 9 9.66 12.34 7.04
C ILE A 9 10.39 11.85 8.29
N VAL A 10 11.70 12.06 8.38
CA VAL A 10 12.49 11.67 9.56
C VAL A 10 12.02 12.41 10.81
N ASP A 11 11.81 13.72 10.71
CA ASP A 11 11.38 14.55 11.83
C ASP A 11 9.95 14.17 12.30
N GLU A 12 9.07 13.82 11.38
CA GLU A 12 7.71 13.38 11.70
C GLU A 12 7.70 12.01 12.41
N ILE A 13 8.54 11.08 11.98
CA ILE A 13 8.70 9.78 12.67
C ILE A 13 9.22 10.00 14.11
N ILE A 14 10.17 10.92 14.30
CA ILE A 14 10.68 11.28 15.63
C ILE A 14 9.59 11.90 16.50
N ARG A 15 8.77 12.77 15.91
CA ARG A 15 7.68 13.46 16.61
C ARG A 15 6.57 12.50 17.05
N LEU A 16 6.16 11.60 16.15
CA LEU A 16 5.04 10.67 16.37
C LEU A 16 5.46 9.42 17.14
N LYS A 17 6.70 8.99 17.01
CA LYS A 17 7.23 7.74 17.58
C LYS A 17 6.33 6.52 17.30
N PRO A 18 5.93 6.28 16.04
CA PRO A 18 5.07 5.15 15.71
C PRO A 18 5.77 3.83 16.01
N ASP A 19 5.00 2.81 16.42
CA ASP A 19 5.54 1.46 16.58
C ASP A 19 5.90 0.82 15.24
N PHE A 20 5.08 1.11 14.22
CA PHE A 20 5.28 0.64 12.85
C PHE A 20 5.01 1.75 11.84
N VAL A 21 5.70 1.69 10.70
CA VAL A 21 5.45 2.57 9.54
C VAL A 21 5.39 1.70 8.29
N THR A 22 4.37 1.92 7.49
CA THR A 22 4.26 1.38 6.13
C THR A 22 4.50 2.49 5.12
N PHE A 23 5.23 2.19 4.06
CA PHE A 23 5.52 3.11 2.97
C PHE A 23 5.09 2.53 1.64
N SER A 24 4.54 3.39 0.79
CA SER A 24 4.30 3.13 -0.63
C SER A 24 5.15 4.09 -1.48
N GLU A 25 5.46 3.71 -2.72
CA GLU A 25 6.25 4.47 -3.68
C GLU A 25 7.66 4.86 -3.20
N VAL A 26 8.25 4.05 -2.34
CA VAL A 26 9.64 4.27 -1.94
C VAL A 26 10.61 3.79 -3.01
N ARG A 27 11.60 4.61 -3.30
CA ARG A 27 12.61 4.34 -4.33
C ARG A 27 14.00 4.31 -3.71
N ASN A 28 14.88 3.53 -4.31
CA ASN A 28 16.28 3.46 -3.92
C ASN A 28 17.07 4.60 -4.59
N TYR A 29 17.92 5.25 -3.83
CA TYR A 29 18.80 6.31 -4.30
C TYR A 29 20.25 5.99 -3.94
N ASN A 30 21.17 6.21 -4.86
CA ASN A 30 22.60 6.00 -4.64
C ASN A 30 22.93 4.60 -4.09
N ASN A 31 22.31 3.57 -4.65
CA ASN A 31 22.44 2.18 -4.23
C ASN A 31 22.08 1.92 -2.75
N THR A 32 21.30 2.81 -2.13
CA THR A 32 20.83 2.65 -0.76
C THR A 32 19.33 2.52 -0.72
N ARG A 33 18.83 1.52 -0.01
CA ARG A 33 17.41 1.34 0.22
C ARG A 33 16.83 2.48 1.05
N PHE A 34 15.69 3.00 0.66
CA PHE A 34 15.06 4.14 1.32
C PHE A 34 14.84 3.90 2.82
N CYS A 35 14.27 2.75 3.19
CA CYS A 35 14.01 2.44 4.60
C CYS A 35 15.30 2.33 5.42
N ASP A 36 16.38 1.80 4.86
CA ASP A 36 17.67 1.71 5.54
C ASP A 36 18.27 3.10 5.77
N ARG A 37 18.08 4.03 4.82
CA ARG A 37 18.50 5.44 5.01
C ARG A 37 17.72 6.10 6.14
N ILE A 38 16.40 5.89 6.19
CA ILE A 38 15.56 6.42 7.28
C ILE A 38 16.06 5.89 8.63
N VAL A 39 16.29 4.57 8.74
CA VAL A 39 16.82 3.95 9.98
C VAL A 39 18.16 4.57 10.39
N GLN A 40 19.07 4.80 9.45
CA GLN A 40 20.37 5.45 9.73
C GLN A 40 20.17 6.90 10.22
N SER A 41 19.29 7.66 9.60
CA SER A 41 19.01 9.05 10.00
C SER A 41 18.34 9.12 11.37
N LEU A 42 17.39 8.22 11.67
CA LEU A 42 16.78 8.08 12.98
C LEU A 42 17.81 7.73 14.05
N LYS A 43 18.70 6.78 13.75
CA LYS A 43 19.79 6.40 14.66
C LYS A 43 20.72 7.56 14.97
N ALA A 44 21.08 8.38 13.97
CA ALA A 44 21.91 9.58 14.16
C ALA A 44 21.23 10.62 15.07
N LYS A 45 19.89 10.60 15.19
CA LYS A 45 19.08 11.45 16.06
C LYS A 45 18.66 10.78 17.37
N GLY A 46 19.24 9.59 17.69
CA GLY A 46 19.02 8.88 18.96
C GLY A 46 17.82 7.95 19.00
N GLU A 47 17.12 7.76 17.88
CA GLU A 47 15.98 6.84 17.80
C GLU A 47 16.39 5.49 17.20
N THR A 48 15.82 4.40 17.69
CA THR A 48 16.09 3.04 17.19
C THR A 48 14.91 2.49 16.42
N TYR A 49 15.14 2.18 15.16
CA TYR A 49 14.18 1.50 14.29
C TYR A 49 14.88 0.40 13.50
N TYR A 50 14.09 -0.54 13.02
CA TYR A 50 14.47 -1.63 12.13
C TYR A 50 13.72 -1.50 10.83
N SER A 51 14.29 -1.93 9.70
CA SER A 51 13.68 -1.85 8.38
C SER A 51 13.53 -3.22 7.74
N PHE A 52 12.48 -3.38 6.95
CA PHE A 52 12.35 -4.49 6.02
C PHE A 52 11.83 -3.96 4.70
N TYR A 53 12.52 -4.29 3.72
CA TYR A 53 12.48 -4.02 2.31
C TYR A 53 12.36 -2.54 1.93
N SER A 54 12.59 -2.24 0.67
CA SER A 54 12.34 -0.93 0.12
C SER A 54 12.77 -0.82 -1.33
N TYR A 55 12.03 -1.41 -2.17
CA TYR A 55 11.81 -0.91 -3.51
C TYR A 55 10.32 -0.92 -3.66
N ASP A 56 9.74 0.17 -4.09
CA ASP A 56 8.31 0.36 -4.20
C ASP A 56 7.55 0.46 -2.86
N SER A 57 7.63 -0.52 -1.98
CA SER A 57 7.07 -0.43 -0.63
C SER A 57 8.05 -0.85 0.46
N GLY A 58 7.85 -0.39 1.70
CA GLY A 58 8.75 -0.65 2.80
C GLY A 58 8.13 -0.55 4.18
N LEU A 59 8.82 -1.10 5.16
CA LEU A 59 8.38 -1.22 6.54
C LEU A 59 9.46 -0.73 7.51
N LEU A 60 9.02 -0.01 8.55
CA LEU A 60 9.84 0.24 9.73
C LEU A 60 9.13 -0.29 10.97
N SER A 61 9.94 -0.68 11.95
CA SER A 61 9.50 -1.09 13.28
C SER A 61 10.39 -0.48 14.36
N ARG A 62 9.80 0.04 15.43
CA ARG A 62 10.53 0.38 16.67
C ARG A 62 10.95 -0.86 17.47
N HIS A 63 10.38 -2.01 17.14
CA HIS A 63 10.65 -3.27 17.81
C HIS A 63 11.50 -4.16 16.91
N PRO A 64 12.36 -5.03 17.47
CA PRO A 64 13.13 -5.97 16.66
C PRO A 64 12.23 -6.79 15.74
N ILE A 65 12.62 -6.87 14.46
CA ILE A 65 11.96 -7.72 13.48
C ILE A 65 12.41 -9.15 13.74
N THR A 66 11.47 -10.06 14.03
CA THR A 66 11.74 -11.47 14.33
C THR A 66 11.57 -12.36 13.11
N ASP A 67 10.81 -11.91 12.11
CA ASP A 67 10.60 -12.61 10.85
C ASP A 67 10.16 -11.61 9.76
N SER A 68 10.44 -11.94 8.51
CA SER A 68 10.04 -11.12 7.36
C SER A 68 9.83 -11.99 6.12
N LEU A 69 8.88 -11.60 5.27
CA LEU A 69 8.49 -12.36 4.09
C LEU A 69 8.00 -11.43 2.97
N THR A 70 8.38 -11.75 1.75
CA THR A 70 7.72 -11.21 0.55
C THR A 70 6.47 -12.04 0.28
N ILE A 71 5.31 -11.39 0.26
CA ILE A 71 4.02 -12.02 0.00
C ILE A 71 3.70 -11.96 -1.49
N PHE A 72 3.79 -10.75 -2.06
CA PHE A 72 3.63 -10.50 -3.49
C PHE A 72 4.82 -9.65 -3.94
N PRO A 73 5.72 -10.19 -4.76
CA PRO A 73 6.92 -9.46 -5.19
C PRO A 73 6.56 -8.39 -6.20
N GLU A 74 7.21 -7.23 -6.10
CA GLU A 74 7.18 -6.23 -7.17
C GLU A 74 7.73 -6.84 -8.45
N LYS A 75 6.96 -6.72 -9.51
CA LYS A 75 7.33 -7.15 -10.86
C LYS A 75 6.58 -6.33 -11.89
N ASP A 76 7.32 -5.72 -12.81
CA ASP A 76 6.77 -4.98 -13.95
C ASP A 76 5.77 -3.86 -13.53
N ASP A 77 6.02 -3.21 -12.38
CA ASP A 77 5.18 -2.17 -11.77
C ASP A 77 3.76 -2.63 -11.35
N HIS A 78 3.51 -3.93 -11.22
CA HIS A 78 2.22 -4.48 -10.79
C HIS A 78 2.02 -4.52 -9.26
N GLY A 79 2.80 -3.75 -8.53
CA GLY A 79 2.66 -3.62 -7.09
C GLY A 79 3.40 -4.68 -6.28
N SER A 80 3.28 -4.56 -4.95
CA SER A 80 4.01 -5.42 -4.01
C SER A 80 3.31 -5.54 -2.66
N ILE A 81 3.50 -6.66 -1.98
CA ILE A 81 3.13 -6.85 -0.57
C ILE A 81 4.30 -7.49 0.18
N TYR A 82 4.73 -6.83 1.24
CA TYR A 82 5.76 -7.33 2.16
C TYR A 82 5.22 -7.43 3.57
N LYS A 83 5.76 -8.40 4.33
CA LYS A 83 5.40 -8.66 5.72
C LYS A 83 6.63 -8.59 6.61
N MET A 84 6.49 -7.99 7.78
CA MET A 84 7.40 -8.19 8.90
C MET A 84 6.63 -8.63 10.14
N THR A 85 7.31 -9.34 11.04
CA THR A 85 6.76 -9.76 12.32
C THR A 85 7.64 -9.23 13.45
N SER A 86 6.98 -8.73 14.51
CA SER A 86 7.64 -8.28 15.74
C SER A 86 6.87 -8.78 16.96
N LYS A 87 7.49 -8.68 18.15
CA LYS A 87 6.84 -8.99 19.42
C LYS A 87 6.74 -7.74 20.28
N ILE A 88 5.53 -7.43 20.78
CA ILE A 88 5.29 -6.33 21.72
C ILE A 88 4.52 -6.89 22.92
N LYS A 89 5.09 -6.75 24.12
CA LYS A 89 4.48 -7.22 25.38
C LYS A 89 3.99 -8.66 25.32
N GLY A 90 4.74 -9.54 24.65
CA GLY A 90 4.41 -10.95 24.49
C GLY A 90 3.50 -11.29 23.31
N HIS A 91 2.87 -10.34 22.68
CA HIS A 91 2.03 -10.54 21.51
C HIS A 91 2.86 -10.52 20.22
N LYS A 92 2.60 -11.48 19.35
CA LYS A 92 3.15 -11.51 17.98
C LYS A 92 2.31 -10.61 17.10
N ILE A 93 2.95 -9.71 16.35
CA ILE A 93 2.30 -8.76 15.46
C ILE A 93 2.92 -8.88 14.08
N ALA A 94 2.11 -9.18 13.09
CA ALA A 94 2.47 -9.19 11.68
C ALA A 94 1.97 -7.88 11.03
N VAL A 95 2.88 -7.10 10.51
CA VAL A 95 2.58 -5.87 9.77
C VAL A 95 2.90 -6.09 8.32
N TYR A 96 1.90 -5.87 7.48
CA TYR A 96 1.99 -5.94 6.03
C TYR A 96 1.99 -4.54 5.46
N THR A 97 2.82 -4.28 4.47
CA THR A 97 2.74 -3.10 3.62
C THR A 97 2.32 -3.51 2.23
N ALA A 98 1.44 -2.74 1.63
CA ALA A 98 0.98 -2.95 0.27
C ALA A 98 1.16 -1.68 -0.56
N HIS A 99 1.57 -1.84 -1.80
CA HIS A 99 1.35 -0.88 -2.87
C HIS A 99 0.83 -1.72 -4.04
N LEU A 100 -0.47 -1.64 -4.30
CA LEU A 100 -1.11 -2.53 -5.26
C LEU A 100 -1.00 -1.99 -6.68
N ASP A 101 -1.32 -2.84 -7.64
CA ASP A 101 -1.26 -2.54 -9.06
C ASP A 101 -2.05 -1.28 -9.42
N TYR A 102 -1.40 -0.29 -10.03
CA TYR A 102 -2.04 0.92 -10.52
C TYR A 102 -2.50 0.81 -11.98
N LEU A 103 -2.04 -0.22 -12.70
CA LEU A 103 -2.45 -0.47 -14.07
C LEU A 103 -3.91 -0.98 -14.11
N ASN A 104 -4.61 -0.69 -15.18
CA ASN A 104 -6.04 -0.99 -15.30
C ASN A 104 -6.87 -0.38 -14.15
N ASP A 105 -6.54 0.87 -13.80
CA ASP A 105 -7.25 1.60 -12.76
C ASP A 105 -8.59 2.13 -13.28
N ALA A 106 -9.63 1.33 -13.04
CA ALA A 106 -10.99 1.65 -13.47
C ALA A 106 -11.57 2.92 -12.82
N TYR A 107 -10.98 3.41 -11.74
CA TYR A 107 -11.34 4.67 -11.12
C TYR A 107 -11.23 5.86 -12.10
N TYR A 108 -10.18 5.89 -12.91
CA TYR A 108 -10.03 6.93 -13.92
C TYR A 108 -10.96 6.73 -15.12
N ASN A 109 -11.29 5.49 -15.45
CA ASN A 109 -12.19 5.19 -16.56
C ASN A 109 -13.60 5.77 -16.35
N VAL A 110 -14.16 5.66 -15.14
CA VAL A 110 -15.46 6.29 -14.82
C VAL A 110 -15.42 7.81 -14.89
N ARG A 111 -14.25 8.41 -14.88
CA ARG A 111 -14.01 9.85 -15.04
C ARG A 111 -13.69 10.26 -16.49
N GLY A 112 -13.62 9.29 -17.41
CA GLY A 112 -13.38 9.53 -18.82
C GLY A 112 -11.91 9.56 -19.20
N TYR A 113 -11.03 8.96 -18.41
CA TYR A 113 -9.59 8.88 -18.66
C TYR A 113 -9.09 7.43 -18.57
N ASP A 114 -8.11 7.10 -19.38
CA ASP A 114 -7.31 5.89 -19.18
C ASP A 114 -6.27 6.15 -18.09
N GLY A 115 -6.31 5.37 -17.01
CA GLY A 115 -5.43 5.56 -15.85
C GLY A 115 -3.94 5.32 -16.11
N SER A 116 -3.60 4.66 -17.22
CA SER A 116 -2.21 4.36 -17.58
C SER A 116 -1.64 5.38 -18.56
N THR A 117 -2.43 5.81 -19.57
CA THR A 117 -1.98 6.71 -20.64
C THR A 117 -2.39 8.17 -20.42
N TRP A 118 -3.37 8.41 -19.57
CA TRP A 118 -4.03 9.72 -19.34
C TRP A 118 -4.77 10.28 -20.56
N GLU A 119 -5.01 9.44 -21.57
CA GLU A 119 -5.83 9.82 -22.71
C GLU A 119 -7.31 9.88 -22.32
N GLU A 120 -8.05 10.80 -22.94
CA GLU A 120 -9.51 10.83 -22.81
C GLU A 120 -10.13 9.62 -23.49
N ILE A 121 -11.04 8.96 -22.79
CA ILE A 121 -11.79 7.80 -23.28
C ILE A 121 -13.28 7.99 -23.05
N PRO A 122 -14.15 7.30 -23.81
CA PRO A 122 -15.58 7.31 -23.52
C PRO A 122 -15.86 6.83 -22.09
N VAL A 123 -16.68 7.59 -21.36
CA VAL A 123 -17.11 7.21 -20.00
C VAL A 123 -17.90 5.92 -20.07
N PRO A 124 -17.55 4.88 -19.29
CA PRO A 124 -18.33 3.66 -19.18
C PRO A 124 -19.79 3.95 -18.77
N GLN A 125 -20.74 3.29 -19.40
CA GLN A 125 -22.15 3.49 -19.13
C GLN A 125 -22.73 2.46 -18.17
N THR A 126 -21.99 1.40 -17.90
CA THR A 126 -22.43 0.30 -17.05
C THR A 126 -21.37 -0.10 -16.03
N VAL A 127 -21.82 -0.61 -14.89
CA VAL A 127 -20.93 -1.17 -13.86
C VAL A 127 -20.11 -2.33 -14.40
N LEU A 128 -20.68 -3.15 -15.30
CA LEU A 128 -19.96 -4.28 -15.90
C LEU A 128 -18.75 -3.85 -16.73
N GLU A 129 -18.87 -2.74 -17.48
CA GLU A 129 -17.74 -2.18 -18.23
C GLU A 129 -16.62 -1.72 -17.29
N VAL A 130 -16.96 -1.08 -16.16
CA VAL A 130 -15.99 -0.64 -15.15
C VAL A 130 -15.28 -1.83 -14.52
N LEU A 131 -16.05 -2.80 -14.02
CA LEU A 131 -15.50 -3.98 -13.34
C LEU A 131 -14.61 -4.82 -14.28
N LYS A 132 -14.95 -4.90 -15.56
CA LYS A 132 -14.11 -5.61 -16.55
C LYS A 132 -12.71 -5.01 -16.66
N VAL A 133 -12.56 -3.69 -16.54
CA VAL A 133 -11.24 -3.04 -16.51
C VAL A 133 -10.57 -3.31 -15.17
N ASN A 134 -11.31 -3.18 -14.07
CA ASN A 134 -10.79 -3.42 -12.73
C ASN A 134 -10.23 -4.83 -12.55
N ASP A 135 -10.98 -5.84 -13.01
CA ASP A 135 -10.63 -7.25 -12.93
C ASP A 135 -9.41 -7.64 -13.80
N ALA A 136 -8.98 -6.75 -14.70
CA ALA A 136 -7.76 -6.97 -15.49
C ALA A 136 -6.47 -6.60 -14.75
N SER A 137 -6.59 -5.95 -13.57
CA SER A 137 -5.43 -5.65 -12.72
C SER A 137 -4.98 -6.89 -11.93
N LEU A 138 -3.77 -6.80 -11.34
CA LEU A 138 -3.29 -7.84 -10.41
C LEU A 138 -3.58 -7.51 -8.93
N ARG A 139 -4.44 -6.51 -8.65
CA ARG A 139 -4.78 -6.14 -7.27
C ARG A 139 -5.42 -7.28 -6.49
N ASP A 140 -6.40 -7.94 -7.09
CA ASP A 140 -7.10 -9.05 -6.44
C ASP A 140 -6.21 -10.30 -6.28
N ASP A 141 -5.26 -10.55 -7.18
CA ASP A 141 -4.27 -11.61 -7.03
C ASP A 141 -3.35 -11.33 -5.84
N ALA A 142 -2.86 -10.11 -5.69
CA ALA A 142 -2.04 -9.72 -4.55
C ALA A 142 -2.83 -9.83 -3.23
N ILE A 143 -4.09 -9.42 -3.21
CA ILE A 143 -4.97 -9.55 -2.02
C ILE A 143 -5.29 -11.00 -1.68
N LYS A 144 -5.44 -11.90 -2.66
CA LYS A 144 -5.60 -13.35 -2.41
C LYS A 144 -4.38 -13.91 -1.67
N GLU A 145 -3.17 -13.56 -2.11
CA GLU A 145 -1.94 -13.97 -1.42
C GLU A 145 -1.85 -13.39 -0.01
N PHE A 146 -2.18 -12.12 0.17
CA PHE A 146 -2.26 -11.51 1.51
C PHE A 146 -3.26 -12.26 2.40
N ILE A 147 -4.48 -12.52 1.93
CA ILE A 147 -5.52 -13.21 2.71
C ILE A 147 -5.05 -14.60 3.14
N ALA A 148 -4.38 -15.34 2.27
CA ALA A 148 -3.84 -16.65 2.59
C ALA A 148 -2.79 -16.58 3.71
N ALA A 149 -1.87 -15.61 3.63
CA ALA A 149 -0.84 -15.40 4.65
C ALA A 149 -1.44 -14.89 5.98
N ALA A 150 -2.36 -13.92 5.91
CA ALA A 150 -3.01 -13.34 7.09
C ALA A 150 -3.85 -14.38 7.85
N ARG A 151 -4.59 -15.23 7.17
CA ARG A 151 -5.35 -16.34 7.80
C ARG A 151 -4.44 -17.28 8.58
N LYS A 152 -3.26 -17.59 8.04
CA LYS A 152 -2.28 -18.42 8.75
C LYS A 152 -1.77 -17.72 10.01
N ASP A 153 -1.40 -16.43 9.90
CA ASP A 153 -0.94 -15.66 11.05
C ASP A 153 -2.03 -15.58 12.15
N ILE A 154 -3.27 -15.29 11.76
CA ILE A 154 -4.41 -15.23 12.69
C ILE A 154 -4.64 -16.59 13.39
N ALA A 155 -4.57 -17.68 12.64
CA ALA A 155 -4.72 -19.02 13.21
C ALA A 155 -3.63 -19.37 14.24
N GLU A 156 -2.45 -18.74 14.12
CA GLU A 156 -1.35 -18.85 15.09
C GLU A 156 -1.47 -17.84 16.26
N GLY A 157 -2.56 -17.09 16.35
CA GLY A 157 -2.77 -16.07 17.38
C GLY A 157 -1.99 -14.78 17.18
N THR A 158 -1.51 -14.51 15.96
CA THR A 158 -0.80 -13.29 15.59
C THR A 158 -1.81 -12.16 15.28
N ILE A 159 -1.54 -10.96 15.78
CA ILE A 159 -2.28 -9.75 15.41
C ILE A 159 -1.81 -9.33 14.01
N VAL A 160 -2.75 -9.14 13.09
CA VAL A 160 -2.46 -8.76 11.71
C VAL A 160 -2.87 -7.31 11.46
N ILE A 161 -1.96 -6.54 10.86
CA ILE A 161 -2.17 -5.15 10.42
C ILE A 161 -1.75 -5.08 8.96
N LEU A 162 -2.60 -4.49 8.12
CA LEU A 162 -2.28 -4.14 6.73
C LEU A 162 -2.40 -2.64 6.56
N GLY A 163 -1.40 -2.02 5.94
CA GLY A 163 -1.41 -0.62 5.55
C GLY A 163 -0.73 -0.42 4.21
N GLY A 164 -1.09 0.62 3.49
CA GLY A 164 -0.46 0.93 2.21
C GLY A 164 -1.40 1.65 1.25
N ASP A 165 -0.99 1.73 -0.01
CA ASP A 165 -1.77 2.22 -1.12
C ASP A 165 -2.38 1.05 -1.90
N PHE A 166 -3.70 1.00 -1.92
CA PHE A 166 -4.42 -0.10 -2.57
C PHE A 166 -4.70 0.17 -4.05
N ASN A 167 -4.48 1.40 -4.52
CA ASN A 167 -4.79 1.82 -5.89
C ASN A 167 -6.21 1.41 -6.33
N GLU A 168 -7.16 1.45 -5.39
CA GLU A 168 -8.55 1.12 -5.63
C GLU A 168 -9.46 1.96 -4.73
N PRO A 169 -10.61 2.43 -5.24
CA PRO A 169 -11.60 3.12 -4.42
C PRO A 169 -12.15 2.20 -3.33
N SER A 170 -12.58 2.80 -2.22
CA SER A 170 -13.30 2.08 -1.20
C SER A 170 -14.68 1.63 -1.70
N HIS A 171 -15.15 0.49 -1.23
CA HIS A 171 -16.53 0.05 -1.44
C HIS A 171 -17.58 1.05 -0.92
N LEU A 172 -17.16 2.07 -0.18
CA LEU A 172 -18.03 3.16 0.33
C LEU A 172 -18.06 4.38 -0.61
N ASP A 173 -17.21 4.45 -1.63
CA ASP A 173 -17.07 5.65 -2.46
C ASP A 173 -18.19 5.75 -3.50
N TRP A 174 -18.55 4.65 -4.18
CA TRP A 174 -19.59 4.63 -5.24
C TRP A 174 -20.88 3.96 -4.77
N ILE A 175 -21.45 4.42 -3.66
CA ILE A 175 -22.70 3.92 -3.10
C ILE A 175 -23.89 4.75 -3.58
N ARG A 176 -25.12 4.34 -3.19
CA ARG A 176 -26.36 5.03 -3.57
C ARG A 176 -26.35 6.53 -3.23
N ASP A 177 -25.78 6.89 -2.08
CA ASP A 177 -25.80 8.26 -1.58
C ASP A 177 -24.75 9.15 -2.25
N THR A 178 -23.74 8.56 -2.89
CA THR A 178 -22.64 9.28 -3.53
C THR A 178 -22.64 9.21 -5.05
N LYS A 179 -23.50 8.37 -5.67
CA LYS A 179 -23.49 8.12 -7.11
C LYS A 179 -23.65 9.37 -7.99
N ASP A 180 -24.26 10.41 -7.48
CA ASP A 180 -24.53 11.67 -8.18
C ASP A 180 -23.53 12.78 -7.78
N LEU A 181 -22.49 12.45 -6.97
CA LEU A 181 -21.45 13.39 -6.57
C LEU A 181 -20.34 13.43 -7.62
N TYR A 182 -19.86 14.64 -7.90
CA TYR A 182 -18.72 14.87 -8.81
C TYR A 182 -18.86 14.12 -10.14
N ASP A 183 -17.92 13.25 -10.43
CA ASP A 183 -17.76 12.48 -11.65
C ASP A 183 -18.10 10.98 -11.49
N HIS A 184 -18.95 10.65 -10.52
CA HIS A 184 -19.44 9.28 -10.29
C HIS A 184 -20.41 8.76 -11.37
N ASN A 185 -20.91 9.63 -12.23
CA ASN A 185 -21.75 9.32 -13.39
C ASN A 185 -23.01 8.49 -13.10
N GLY A 186 -23.60 8.67 -11.90
CA GLY A 186 -24.82 7.96 -11.49
C GLY A 186 -24.62 6.47 -11.21
N LEU A 187 -23.38 5.97 -11.24
CA LEU A 187 -23.06 4.57 -11.03
C LEU A 187 -22.98 4.23 -9.54
N ILE A 188 -23.38 3.01 -9.19
CA ILE A 188 -23.12 2.36 -7.91
C ILE A 188 -22.19 1.20 -8.20
N ILE A 189 -20.93 1.31 -7.78
CA ILE A 189 -19.88 0.35 -8.14
C ILE A 189 -19.43 -0.40 -6.88
N PRO A 190 -19.59 -1.72 -6.85
CA PRO A 190 -19.12 -2.53 -5.74
C PRO A 190 -17.60 -2.79 -5.89
N TRP A 191 -16.80 -1.78 -5.58
CA TRP A 191 -15.34 -1.96 -5.52
C TRP A 191 -15.00 -3.05 -4.50
N THR A 192 -14.05 -3.93 -4.81
CA THR A 192 -13.71 -5.11 -4.00
C THR A 192 -12.36 -4.98 -3.31
#